data_1d518080ae103eb25bee3cceab5dc1fc
#
_entry.id   1d518080ae103eb25bee3cceab5dc1fc
#
_cell.length_a   1.000
_cell.length_b   1.000
_cell.length_c   1.000
_cell.angle_alpha   90.00
_cell.angle_beta   90.00
_cell.angle_gamma   90.00
#
_symmetry.space_group_name_H-M   'P 1'
#
loop_
_entity.id
_entity.type
_entity.pdbx_description
1 polymer ?
#
loop_
_entity_poly.entity_id
_entity_poly.type
_entity_poly.pdbx_seq_one_letter_code
_entity_poly.pdbx_strand_id
1 'polypeptide(L)'
;MKLTRPAGARAAAFAAALLCAAPALPAPPATPAVHRPPTAAEILAGSTAADWRALDPQNTLYLELATGRVVIELAPQFAPNHVANVLTLAREKYFDGLAIVRAQDNYVVQWADPDGKRPVGTAHRTVAAEFERPLRGLSLTRLPDPDTYAPEVGFVEDFPVAADPGTGRAWLVHCYGMVGAGRDNDVDSGGGTELYVVIGQAPRHLDRNVTLLGRVVSGMELLSVMPRGTGPLGRYERPQQYVPLTSLRVASDVPAAQRTNLEVLRTDTPTFLAYLEARRNRHEEWFKVPAGRVDICNVPVPVRAVASGGSTR
;
A
#
# COMPACT_ATOMS: atom_id res chain seq x y z
N MET A 1 -27.82 -50.49 -81.00
CA MET A 1 -27.85 -51.96 -81.15
C MET A 1 -27.86 -52.59 -79.76
N LYS A 2 -28.92 -53.31 -79.48
CA LYS A 2 -29.19 -54.00 -78.21
C LYS A 2 -28.20 -55.14 -78.00
N LEU A 3 -27.87 -55.46 -76.70
CA LEU A 3 -27.87 -56.83 -76.16
C LEU A 3 -27.26 -56.78 -74.70
N THR A 4 -28.07 -56.92 -73.73
CA THR A 4 -28.47 -58.02 -72.81
C THR A 4 -27.40 -58.54 -71.86
N ARG A 5 -27.78 -58.42 -70.60
CA ARG A 5 -27.17 -59.07 -69.41
C ARG A 5 -27.35 -60.61 -69.45
N PRO A 6 -26.51 -61.31 -68.64
CA PRO A 6 -27.17 -62.14 -67.67
C PRO A 6 -26.63 -62.09 -66.27
N ALA A 7 -27.44 -62.54 -65.35
CA ALA A 7 -27.29 -62.57 -63.89
C ALA A 7 -26.38 -63.73 -63.48
N GLY A 8 -25.73 -63.50 -62.32
CA GLY A 8 -24.93 -64.56 -61.68
C GLY A 8 -24.66 -64.27 -60.18
N ALA A 9 -25.39 -65.03 -59.41
CA ALA A 9 -25.18 -65.60 -58.09
C ALA A 9 -24.48 -64.78 -57.02
N ARG A 10 -25.22 -64.45 -55.96
CA ARG A 10 -24.72 -63.97 -54.63
C ARG A 10 -24.14 -65.13 -53.81
N ALA A 11 -22.88 -65.10 -53.47
CA ALA A 11 -22.30 -65.92 -52.42
C ALA A 11 -22.17 -65.04 -51.14
N ALA A 12 -22.86 -65.40 -50.09
CA ALA A 12 -22.78 -64.76 -48.79
C ALA A 12 -21.59 -65.37 -48.08
N ALA A 13 -20.55 -64.55 -47.84
CA ALA A 13 -19.43 -64.90 -46.96
C ALA A 13 -19.70 -64.33 -45.55
N PHE A 14 -19.89 -65.25 -44.58
CA PHE A 14 -19.91 -64.90 -43.14
C PHE A 14 -18.52 -64.65 -42.71
N ALA A 15 -18.17 -63.38 -42.41
CA ALA A 15 -16.95 -62.99 -41.71
C ALA A 15 -17.17 -63.04 -40.17
N ALA A 16 -16.66 -64.03 -39.52
CA ALA A 16 -16.60 -64.08 -38.05
C ALA A 16 -15.57 -63.06 -37.54
N ALA A 17 -16.01 -61.95 -36.93
CA ALA A 17 -15.13 -61.01 -36.26
C ALA A 17 -14.70 -61.59 -34.90
N LEU A 18 -13.47 -62.00 -34.79
CA LEU A 18 -12.81 -62.27 -33.49
C LEU A 18 -12.55 -60.90 -32.81
N LEU A 19 -13.32 -60.58 -31.76
CA LEU A 19 -12.97 -59.49 -30.84
C LEU A 19 -11.78 -59.95 -29.96
N CYS A 20 -10.58 -59.54 -30.29
CA CYS A 20 -9.44 -59.58 -29.38
C CYS A 20 -9.62 -58.49 -28.31
N ALA A 21 -10.04 -58.89 -27.12
CA ALA A 21 -10.00 -58.01 -25.94
C ALA A 21 -8.52 -57.77 -25.57
N ALA A 22 -7.97 -56.60 -25.89
CA ALA A 22 -6.67 -56.19 -25.42
C ALA A 22 -6.73 -55.94 -23.89
N PRO A 23 -5.80 -56.46 -23.11
CA PRO A 23 -5.75 -56.14 -21.66
C PRO A 23 -5.51 -54.65 -21.49
N ALA A 24 -6.37 -54.01 -20.70
CA ALA A 24 -6.20 -52.59 -20.31
C ALA A 24 -4.91 -52.48 -19.45
N LEU A 25 -3.95 -51.73 -19.96
CA LEU A 25 -2.75 -51.38 -19.15
C LEU A 25 -3.22 -50.57 -17.94
N PRO A 26 -2.68 -50.89 -16.73
CA PRO A 26 -2.98 -50.11 -15.54
C PRO A 26 -2.59 -48.62 -15.77
N ALA A 27 -3.47 -47.70 -15.44
CA ALA A 27 -3.15 -46.26 -15.48
C ALA A 27 -1.91 -45.99 -14.64
N PRO A 28 -0.98 -45.15 -15.11
CA PRO A 28 0.19 -44.78 -14.31
C PRO A 28 -0.27 -44.19 -12.98
N PRO A 29 0.41 -44.46 -11.88
CA PRO A 29 0.07 -43.91 -10.56
C PRO A 29 0.04 -42.38 -10.68
N ALA A 30 -1.05 -41.76 -10.18
CA ALA A 30 -1.15 -40.32 -10.12
C ALA A 30 0.07 -39.76 -9.37
N THR A 31 0.84 -38.91 -10.04
CA THR A 31 1.95 -38.22 -9.42
C THR A 31 1.41 -37.46 -8.21
N PRO A 32 1.97 -37.61 -7.01
CA PRO A 32 1.52 -36.87 -5.83
C PRO A 32 1.54 -35.39 -6.19
N ALA A 33 0.41 -34.71 -6.00
CA ALA A 33 0.34 -33.28 -6.18
C ALA A 33 1.39 -32.64 -5.27
N VAL A 34 2.41 -32.04 -5.86
CA VAL A 34 3.40 -31.26 -5.12
C VAL A 34 2.63 -30.11 -4.47
N HIS A 35 2.42 -30.20 -3.18
CA HIS A 35 1.72 -29.19 -2.41
C HIS A 35 2.61 -27.94 -2.33
N ARG A 36 2.46 -27.01 -3.27
CA ARG A 36 3.16 -25.73 -3.21
C ARG A 36 2.52 -24.84 -2.16
N PRO A 37 3.29 -24.02 -1.42
CA PRO A 37 2.73 -22.97 -0.57
C PRO A 37 1.85 -22.02 -1.37
N PRO A 38 0.78 -21.46 -0.76
CA PRO A 38 -0.09 -20.52 -1.44
C PRO A 38 0.68 -19.22 -1.75
N THR A 39 0.35 -18.61 -2.89
CA THR A 39 0.86 -17.29 -3.29
C THR A 39 0.20 -16.18 -2.47
N ALA A 40 0.81 -14.99 -2.45
CA ALA A 40 0.24 -13.81 -1.81
C ALA A 40 -1.19 -13.50 -2.34
N ALA A 41 -1.42 -13.66 -3.64
CA ALA A 41 -2.74 -13.43 -4.25
C ALA A 41 -3.77 -14.46 -3.78
N GLU A 42 -3.41 -15.74 -3.70
CA GLU A 42 -4.30 -16.81 -3.19
C GLU A 42 -4.66 -16.62 -1.72
N ILE A 43 -3.70 -16.18 -0.89
CA ILE A 43 -3.93 -15.85 0.52
C ILE A 43 -4.94 -14.70 0.65
N LEU A 44 -4.74 -13.63 -0.12
CA LEU A 44 -5.66 -12.48 -0.10
C LEU A 44 -7.05 -12.84 -0.63
N ALA A 45 -7.14 -13.69 -1.65
CA ALA A 45 -8.41 -14.18 -2.18
C ALA A 45 -9.17 -15.06 -1.16
N GLY A 46 -8.45 -15.80 -0.30
CA GLY A 46 -9.01 -16.60 0.78
C GLY A 46 -9.29 -15.83 2.08
N SER A 47 -8.94 -14.53 2.15
CA SER A 47 -9.15 -13.72 3.34
C SER A 47 -10.63 -13.47 3.65
N THR A 48 -10.95 -13.37 4.93
CA THR A 48 -12.31 -13.11 5.43
C THR A 48 -12.50 -11.63 5.81
N ALA A 49 -13.72 -11.20 6.09
CA ALA A 49 -13.98 -9.84 6.54
C ALA A 49 -13.25 -9.51 7.87
N ALA A 50 -13.01 -10.50 8.73
CA ALA A 50 -12.31 -10.31 10.01
C ALA A 50 -10.81 -9.96 9.83
N ASP A 51 -10.25 -10.28 8.67
CA ASP A 51 -8.86 -9.95 8.36
C ASP A 51 -8.65 -8.48 7.94
N TRP A 52 -9.72 -7.75 7.74
CA TRP A 52 -9.69 -6.38 7.23
C TRP A 52 -10.29 -5.41 8.25
N ARG A 53 -9.80 -4.19 8.25
CA ARG A 53 -10.39 -3.09 9.01
C ARG A 53 -10.71 -1.92 8.09
N ALA A 54 -11.84 -1.27 8.32
CA ALA A 54 -12.16 -0.02 7.67
C ALA A 54 -11.21 1.10 8.15
N LEU A 55 -10.94 2.07 7.29
CA LEU A 55 -10.26 3.30 7.69
C LEU A 55 -11.13 4.08 8.67
N ASP A 56 -10.50 4.66 9.71
CA ASP A 56 -11.17 5.61 10.60
C ASP A 56 -11.33 6.96 9.90
N PRO A 57 -12.56 7.43 9.62
CA PRO A 57 -12.76 8.71 8.95
C PRO A 57 -12.23 9.91 9.76
N GLN A 58 -12.06 9.79 11.07
CA GLN A 58 -11.50 10.87 11.90
C GLN A 58 -9.99 11.01 11.71
N ASN A 59 -9.32 9.93 11.33
CA ASN A 59 -7.88 9.86 11.11
C ASN A 59 -7.55 9.62 9.62
N THR A 60 -8.46 9.99 8.72
CA THR A 60 -8.24 9.88 7.26
C THR A 60 -8.34 11.26 6.62
N LEU A 61 -7.39 11.58 5.74
CA LEU A 61 -7.40 12.80 4.93
C LEU A 61 -7.63 12.47 3.46
N TYR A 62 -8.37 13.35 2.79
CA TYR A 62 -8.55 13.38 1.34
C TYR A 62 -7.81 14.59 0.77
N LEU A 63 -6.70 14.34 0.07
CA LEU A 63 -6.02 15.34 -0.73
C LEU A 63 -6.62 15.32 -2.13
N GLU A 64 -7.29 16.39 -2.50
CA GLU A 64 -7.92 16.52 -3.82
C GLU A 64 -6.99 17.27 -4.77
N LEU A 65 -6.65 16.60 -5.86
CA LEU A 65 -5.94 17.17 -7.01
C LEU A 65 -6.88 17.26 -8.20
N ALA A 66 -6.54 18.03 -9.21
CA ALA A 66 -7.31 18.05 -10.46
C ALA A 66 -7.37 16.67 -11.15
N THR A 67 -6.38 15.83 -10.89
CA THR A 67 -6.24 14.48 -11.46
C THR A 67 -6.92 13.38 -10.64
N GLY A 68 -7.39 13.68 -9.42
CA GLY A 68 -8.05 12.70 -8.56
C GLY A 68 -7.75 12.88 -7.08
N ARG A 69 -8.23 11.93 -6.28
CA ARG A 69 -8.12 11.92 -4.82
C ARG A 69 -6.97 11.03 -4.35
N VAL A 70 -6.15 11.58 -3.46
CA VAL A 70 -5.20 10.82 -2.66
C VAL A 70 -5.79 10.61 -1.27
N VAL A 71 -5.82 9.38 -0.78
CA VAL A 71 -6.32 9.03 0.55
C VAL A 71 -5.13 8.77 1.46
N ILE A 72 -5.07 9.50 2.57
CA ILE A 72 -3.99 9.43 3.56
C ILE A 72 -4.58 8.94 4.88
N GLU A 73 -4.04 7.88 5.45
CA GLU A 73 -4.30 7.43 6.79
C GLU A 73 -3.29 8.03 7.76
N LEU A 74 -3.77 8.65 8.83
CA LEU A 74 -2.94 9.28 9.87
C LEU A 74 -2.62 8.29 10.99
N ALA A 75 -1.46 8.50 11.64
CA ALA A 75 -0.93 7.66 12.72
C ALA A 75 -0.91 8.42 14.07
N PRO A 76 -2.06 8.72 14.68
CA PRO A 76 -2.12 9.52 15.92
C PRO A 76 -1.40 8.86 17.10
N GLN A 77 -1.26 7.54 17.09
CA GLN A 77 -0.50 6.86 18.14
C GLN A 77 1.02 7.09 18.06
N PHE A 78 1.54 7.56 16.90
CA PHE A 78 2.96 7.87 16.74
C PHE A 78 3.26 9.37 16.80
N ALA A 79 2.38 10.19 16.26
CA ALA A 79 2.54 11.64 16.19
C ALA A 79 1.24 12.36 16.60
N PRO A 80 0.76 12.21 17.85
CA PRO A 80 -0.52 12.76 18.28
C PRO A 80 -0.65 14.27 18.08
N ASN A 81 0.41 15.03 18.38
CA ASN A 81 0.36 16.49 18.29
C ASN A 81 0.40 16.97 16.84
N HIS A 82 1.25 16.37 15.98
CA HIS A 82 1.26 16.70 14.56
C HIS A 82 -0.06 16.30 13.88
N VAL A 83 -0.60 15.13 14.19
CA VAL A 83 -1.90 14.69 13.66
C VAL A 83 -3.00 15.66 14.07
N ALA A 84 -3.10 16.02 15.34
CA ALA A 84 -4.10 16.98 15.82
C ALA A 84 -3.96 18.35 15.12
N ASN A 85 -2.72 18.82 14.93
CA ASN A 85 -2.43 20.08 14.27
C ASN A 85 -2.80 20.04 12.78
N VAL A 86 -2.45 18.96 12.07
CA VAL A 86 -2.81 18.80 10.64
C VAL A 86 -4.32 18.68 10.45
N LEU A 87 -5.04 18.00 11.34
CA LEU A 87 -6.50 17.95 11.33
C LEU A 87 -7.12 19.35 11.51
N THR A 88 -6.56 20.17 12.38
CA THR A 88 -6.98 21.57 12.57
C THR A 88 -6.72 22.39 11.30
N LEU A 89 -5.51 22.33 10.75
CA LEU A 89 -5.16 22.99 9.49
C LEU A 89 -6.11 22.60 8.34
N ALA A 90 -6.45 21.30 8.23
CA ALA A 90 -7.36 20.80 7.20
C ALA A 90 -8.80 21.34 7.38
N ARG A 91 -9.31 21.37 8.63
CA ARG A 91 -10.64 21.92 8.95
C ARG A 91 -10.72 23.43 8.70
N GLU A 92 -9.66 24.14 8.98
CA GLU A 92 -9.55 25.59 8.71
C GLU A 92 -9.19 25.90 7.24
N LYS A 93 -9.15 24.88 6.38
CA LYS A 93 -8.89 25.02 4.94
C LYS A 93 -7.53 25.64 4.63
N TYR A 94 -6.56 25.47 5.51
CA TYR A 94 -5.19 25.96 5.31
C TYR A 94 -4.59 25.49 3.99
N PHE A 95 -4.84 24.24 3.60
CA PHE A 95 -4.26 23.65 2.39
C PHE A 95 -4.98 24.03 1.09
N ASP A 96 -6.13 24.69 1.14
CA ASP A 96 -6.91 25.03 -0.06
C ASP A 96 -6.15 26.00 -0.95
N GLY A 97 -5.95 25.60 -2.22
CA GLY A 97 -5.21 26.41 -3.18
C GLY A 97 -3.71 26.53 -2.91
N LEU A 98 -3.15 25.78 -1.94
CA LEU A 98 -1.72 25.54 -1.88
C LEU A 98 -1.28 24.69 -3.07
N ALA A 99 0.00 24.38 -3.16
CA ALA A 99 0.52 23.64 -4.28
C ALA A 99 1.60 22.62 -3.88
N ILE A 100 1.75 21.59 -4.69
CA ILE A 100 2.99 20.83 -4.74
C ILE A 100 4.05 21.77 -5.30
N VAL A 101 5.08 22.02 -4.51
CA VAL A 101 6.16 22.99 -4.79
C VAL A 101 7.51 22.28 -5.02
N ARG A 102 7.53 20.96 -4.78
CA ARG A 102 8.72 20.12 -4.88
C ARG A 102 8.35 18.72 -5.31
N ALA A 103 9.08 18.17 -6.27
CA ALA A 103 9.06 16.76 -6.61
C ALA A 103 10.49 16.33 -6.93
N GLN A 104 11.16 15.76 -5.93
CA GLN A 104 12.53 15.29 -6.08
C GLN A 104 12.52 13.84 -6.54
N ASP A 105 13.26 13.55 -7.60
CA ASP A 105 13.34 12.20 -8.13
C ASP A 105 13.88 11.21 -7.11
N ASN A 106 13.28 10.03 -7.09
CA ASN A 106 13.59 8.94 -6.17
C ASN A 106 13.61 9.35 -4.68
N TYR A 107 12.82 10.36 -4.31
CA TYR A 107 12.80 10.86 -2.92
C TYR A 107 11.38 11.22 -2.48
N VAL A 108 10.95 12.49 -2.62
CA VAL A 108 9.67 12.97 -2.10
C VAL A 108 8.93 13.89 -3.07
N VAL A 109 7.59 13.94 -2.92
CA VAL A 109 6.73 15.02 -3.35
C VAL A 109 6.32 15.81 -2.12
N GLN A 110 6.35 17.15 -2.17
CA GLN A 110 6.06 18.02 -1.04
C GLN A 110 5.15 19.17 -1.46
N TRP A 111 4.15 19.44 -0.64
CA TRP A 111 3.27 20.60 -0.79
C TRP A 111 3.41 21.55 0.40
N ALA A 112 3.30 22.82 0.11
CA ALA A 112 3.51 23.88 1.07
C ALA A 112 2.83 25.18 0.59
N ASP A 113 2.80 26.17 1.47
CA ASP A 113 2.63 27.57 1.10
C ASP A 113 3.94 28.08 0.48
N PRO A 114 3.98 28.42 -0.82
CA PRO A 114 5.22 28.85 -1.48
C PRO A 114 5.87 30.06 -0.82
N ASP A 115 5.06 30.96 -0.25
CA ASP A 115 5.53 32.19 0.39
C ASP A 115 5.75 32.04 1.89
N GLY A 116 5.30 30.95 2.51
CA GLY A 116 5.40 30.68 3.95
C GLY A 116 4.63 31.65 4.83
N LYS A 117 3.70 32.43 4.26
CA LYS A 117 3.02 33.55 4.94
C LYS A 117 1.55 33.29 5.29
N ARG A 118 0.98 32.17 4.78
CA ARG A 118 -0.44 31.87 5.02
C ARG A 118 -0.71 31.75 6.52
N PRO A 119 -1.74 32.43 7.04
CA PRO A 119 -2.14 32.29 8.44
C PRO A 119 -2.54 30.82 8.74
N VAL A 120 -2.14 30.34 9.91
CA VAL A 120 -2.44 28.96 10.32
C VAL A 120 -3.71 28.86 11.18
N GLY A 121 -4.40 29.99 11.38
CA GLY A 121 -5.65 30.04 12.16
C GLY A 121 -5.40 29.70 13.65
N THR A 122 -6.15 28.76 14.17
CA THR A 122 -5.99 28.25 15.55
C THR A 122 -4.95 27.13 15.67
N ALA A 123 -4.44 26.61 14.54
CA ALA A 123 -3.37 25.65 14.51
C ALA A 123 -2.01 26.28 14.88
N HIS A 124 -1.03 25.45 15.05
CA HIS A 124 0.34 25.86 15.37
C HIS A 124 1.23 25.77 14.13
N ARG A 125 2.10 26.77 13.94
CA ARG A 125 3.09 26.73 12.85
C ARG A 125 4.19 25.71 13.14
N THR A 126 4.52 25.52 14.40
CA THR A 126 5.55 24.61 14.90
C THR A 126 4.96 23.70 15.97
N VAL A 127 5.42 22.47 16.02
CA VAL A 127 5.04 21.44 16.99
C VAL A 127 6.30 20.72 17.43
N ALA A 128 6.40 20.40 18.71
CA ALA A 128 7.52 19.62 19.23
C ALA A 128 7.69 18.30 18.49
N ALA A 129 8.93 17.94 18.17
CA ALA A 129 9.25 16.77 17.36
C ALA A 129 8.70 15.47 17.97
N GLU A 130 8.11 14.64 17.11
CA GLU A 130 7.56 13.32 17.47
C GLU A 130 8.25 12.24 16.62
N PHE A 131 9.60 12.19 16.72
CA PHE A 131 10.41 11.28 15.91
C PHE A 131 10.32 9.83 16.35
N GLU A 132 10.00 9.61 17.62
CA GLU A 132 9.92 8.29 18.25
C GLU A 132 9.01 8.34 19.49
N ARG A 133 8.57 7.17 19.92
CA ARG A 133 7.75 7.02 21.12
C ARG A 133 8.22 5.82 21.97
N PRO A 134 7.73 5.65 23.22
CA PRO A 134 7.94 4.42 23.97
C PRO A 134 7.40 3.19 23.22
N LEU A 135 8.22 2.14 23.15
CA LEU A 135 7.83 0.83 22.59
C LEU A 135 6.74 0.17 23.45
N ARG A 136 6.78 0.43 24.75
CA ARG A 136 5.78 -0.09 25.68
C ARG A 136 4.36 0.30 25.26
N GLY A 137 3.46 -0.68 25.24
CA GLY A 137 2.06 -0.50 24.86
C GLY A 137 1.79 -0.58 23.35
N LEU A 138 2.81 -0.87 22.54
CA LEU A 138 2.62 -1.20 21.11
C LEU A 138 2.56 -2.71 20.91
N SER A 139 1.59 -3.15 20.11
CA SER A 139 1.51 -4.54 19.62
C SER A 139 2.24 -4.62 18.29
N LEU A 140 3.54 -4.95 18.34
CA LEU A 140 4.39 -5.06 17.16
C LEU A 140 4.30 -6.46 16.56
N THR A 141 3.76 -6.57 15.35
CA THR A 141 3.87 -7.78 14.51
C THR A 141 5.25 -7.77 13.86
N ARG A 142 6.19 -8.52 14.43
CA ARG A 142 7.60 -8.48 14.03
C ARG A 142 7.84 -9.14 12.68
N LEU A 143 8.71 -8.52 11.91
CA LEU A 143 9.33 -9.14 10.75
C LEU A 143 10.45 -10.09 11.24
N PRO A 144 10.54 -11.34 10.74
CA PRO A 144 11.60 -12.24 11.17
C PRO A 144 12.98 -11.92 10.56
N ASP A 145 13.00 -11.05 9.57
CA ASP A 145 14.22 -10.70 8.84
C ASP A 145 14.97 -9.53 9.51
N PRO A 146 16.31 -9.53 9.47
CA PRO A 146 17.10 -8.43 10.03
C PRO A 146 16.90 -7.14 9.23
N ASP A 147 17.02 -6.01 9.90
CA ASP A 147 16.99 -4.68 9.31
C ASP A 147 18.34 -3.98 9.48
N THR A 148 18.72 -3.12 8.52
CA THR A 148 20.00 -2.40 8.54
C THR A 148 19.98 -1.22 9.50
N TYR A 149 18.81 -0.64 9.76
CA TYR A 149 18.65 0.63 10.48
C TYR A 149 18.11 0.48 11.90
N ALA A 150 17.61 -0.71 12.26
CA ALA A 150 17.02 -0.94 13.57
C ALA A 150 17.22 -2.40 14.04
N PRO A 151 17.29 -2.64 15.36
CA PRO A 151 17.35 -4.00 15.91
C PRO A 151 16.12 -4.85 15.56
N GLU A 152 14.94 -4.25 15.53
CA GLU A 152 13.68 -4.91 15.17
C GLU A 152 12.88 -4.03 14.23
N VAL A 153 12.17 -4.66 13.29
CA VAL A 153 11.17 -4.02 12.44
C VAL A 153 9.90 -4.87 12.36
N GLY A 154 8.80 -4.25 12.01
CA GLY A 154 7.52 -4.94 11.89
C GLY A 154 6.39 -3.96 11.63
N PHE A 155 5.19 -4.34 12.03
CA PHE A 155 3.99 -3.54 11.82
C PHE A 155 3.26 -3.31 13.14
N VAL A 156 2.80 -2.08 13.34
CA VAL A 156 1.82 -1.74 14.38
C VAL A 156 0.57 -1.26 13.67
N GLU A 157 -0.54 -1.96 13.87
CA GLU A 157 -1.71 -1.86 13.01
C GLU A 157 -1.31 -2.17 11.57
N ASP A 158 -1.16 -1.19 10.71
CA ASP A 158 -0.73 -1.36 9.32
C ASP A 158 0.42 -0.41 8.94
N PHE A 159 1.01 0.25 9.92
CA PHE A 159 2.16 1.12 9.72
C PHE A 159 3.47 0.35 9.86
N PRO A 160 4.44 0.58 8.97
CA PRO A 160 5.78 0.03 9.12
C PRO A 160 6.50 0.74 10.29
N VAL A 161 6.97 -0.05 11.22
CA VAL A 161 7.57 0.42 12.48
C VAL A 161 8.92 -0.23 12.68
N ALA A 162 9.87 0.56 13.15
CA ALA A 162 11.13 0.09 13.68
C ALA A 162 11.16 0.27 15.20
N ALA A 163 11.85 -0.62 15.88
CA ALA A 163 11.94 -0.65 17.33
C ALA A 163 13.35 -0.99 17.80
N ASP A 164 13.71 -0.42 18.92
CA ASP A 164 14.91 -0.75 19.67
C ASP A 164 14.52 -1.15 21.11
N PRO A 165 14.46 -2.46 21.40
CA PRO A 165 14.17 -2.94 22.75
C PRO A 165 15.20 -2.50 23.80
N GLY A 166 16.46 -2.27 23.38
CA GLY A 166 17.54 -1.82 24.28
C GLY A 166 17.29 -0.42 24.83
N THR A 167 16.75 0.48 24.01
CA THR A 167 16.36 1.83 24.41
C THR A 167 14.89 1.95 24.81
N GLY A 168 14.08 0.92 24.52
CA GLY A 168 12.64 0.91 24.73
C GLY A 168 11.88 1.89 23.82
N ARG A 169 12.41 2.20 22.61
CA ARG A 169 11.85 3.17 21.68
C ARG A 169 11.36 2.51 20.40
N ALA A 170 10.35 3.13 19.77
CA ALA A 170 9.82 2.73 18.47
C ALA A 170 9.49 3.97 17.63
N TRP A 171 9.57 3.83 16.30
CA TRP A 171 9.33 4.92 15.36
C TRP A 171 8.76 4.40 14.03
N LEU A 172 8.06 5.27 13.31
CA LEU A 172 7.61 4.99 11.95
C LEU A 172 8.78 4.99 10.97
N VAL A 173 8.72 4.12 9.98
CA VAL A 173 9.78 3.91 8.98
C VAL A 173 9.46 4.66 7.69
N HIS A 174 10.43 5.37 7.12
CA HIS A 174 10.30 6.10 5.86
C HIS A 174 10.21 5.16 4.64
N CYS A 175 9.17 4.33 4.58
CA CYS A 175 8.87 3.54 3.40
C CYS A 175 8.16 4.38 2.31
N TYR A 176 8.09 3.84 1.09
CA TYR A 176 7.30 4.43 -0.01
C TYR A 176 5.85 4.68 0.43
N GLY A 177 5.33 5.87 0.15
CA GLY A 177 3.98 6.28 0.51
C GLY A 177 3.85 6.85 1.93
N MET A 178 4.88 6.83 2.78
CA MET A 178 4.84 7.45 4.10
C MET A 178 4.78 8.96 4.00
N VAL A 179 4.02 9.58 4.91
CA VAL A 179 3.74 11.02 4.96
C VAL A 179 4.43 11.63 6.16
N GLY A 180 5.21 12.68 5.93
CA GLY A 180 5.93 13.38 6.98
C GLY A 180 5.70 14.89 6.96
N ALA A 181 5.99 15.53 8.11
CA ALA A 181 5.97 16.98 8.27
C ALA A 181 7.32 17.57 7.88
N GLY A 182 7.32 18.49 6.89
CA GLY A 182 8.51 19.25 6.54
C GLY A 182 8.99 20.11 7.74
N ARG A 183 10.30 20.26 7.89
CA ARG A 183 10.93 21.08 8.91
C ARG A 183 12.24 21.71 8.41
N ASP A 184 12.67 22.76 9.09
CA ASP A 184 13.98 23.37 8.94
C ASP A 184 15.03 22.66 9.83
N ASN A 185 16.14 23.31 10.13
CA ASN A 185 17.21 22.73 10.94
C ASN A 185 16.82 22.52 12.41
N ASP A 186 16.02 23.40 12.98
CA ASP A 186 15.50 23.21 14.32
C ASP A 186 14.54 22.02 14.35
N VAL A 187 14.73 21.13 15.32
CA VAL A 187 13.94 19.89 15.44
C VAL A 187 12.45 20.14 15.62
N ASP A 188 12.09 21.23 16.27
CA ASP A 188 10.71 21.62 16.56
C ASP A 188 10.14 22.62 15.54
N SER A 189 10.82 22.84 14.41
CA SER A 189 10.39 23.83 13.40
C SER A 189 9.24 23.35 12.50
N GLY A 190 8.95 22.06 12.46
CA GLY A 190 7.84 21.48 11.71
C GLY A 190 6.53 21.49 12.50
N GLY A 191 5.40 21.70 11.83
CA GLY A 191 4.07 21.66 12.45
C GLY A 191 3.03 21.04 11.53
N GLY A 192 3.45 20.55 10.36
CA GLY A 192 2.54 20.00 9.35
C GLY A 192 1.95 21.04 8.40
N THR A 193 2.41 22.30 8.45
CA THR A 193 2.09 23.32 7.42
C THR A 193 2.69 22.97 6.06
N GLU A 194 3.74 22.18 6.05
CA GLU A 194 4.36 21.53 4.91
C GLU A 194 4.31 20.03 5.11
N LEU A 195 3.80 19.31 4.12
CA LEU A 195 3.75 17.86 4.15
C LEU A 195 4.44 17.28 2.91
N TYR A 196 5.10 16.14 3.10
CA TYR A 196 5.69 15.41 2.00
C TYR A 196 5.26 13.94 2.01
N VAL A 197 5.34 13.30 0.83
CA VAL A 197 5.14 11.87 0.65
C VAL A 197 6.39 11.28 0.00
N VAL A 198 6.87 10.16 0.54
CA VAL A 198 7.97 9.41 -0.06
C VAL A 198 7.51 8.75 -1.37
N ILE A 199 8.16 9.09 -2.49
CA ILE A 199 7.83 8.59 -3.83
C ILE A 199 8.96 7.77 -4.48
N GLY A 200 9.96 7.41 -3.73
CA GLY A 200 11.12 6.67 -4.22
C GLY A 200 11.61 5.63 -3.24
N GLN A 201 12.87 5.26 -3.38
CA GLN A 201 13.53 4.36 -2.45
C GLN A 201 13.45 4.90 -1.02
N ALA A 202 13.16 4.03 -0.08
CA ALA A 202 12.98 4.37 1.32
C ALA A 202 14.17 5.17 1.89
N PRO A 203 14.00 6.46 2.23
CA PRO A 203 15.09 7.28 2.78
C PRO A 203 15.25 7.02 4.29
N ARG A 204 15.64 5.80 4.66
CA ARG A 204 15.75 5.33 6.02
C ARG A 204 16.66 6.18 6.92
N HIS A 205 17.61 6.93 6.32
CA HIS A 205 18.43 7.92 7.05
C HIS A 205 17.61 9.06 7.65
N LEU A 206 16.37 9.25 7.23
CA LEU A 206 15.44 10.21 7.84
C LEU A 206 14.69 9.64 9.06
N ASP A 207 14.76 8.34 9.29
CA ASP A 207 14.16 7.71 10.46
C ASP A 207 14.69 8.40 11.72
N ARG A 208 13.80 8.79 12.64
CA ARG A 208 14.10 9.55 13.86
C ARG A 208 14.69 10.95 13.64
N ASN A 209 14.61 11.48 12.42
CA ASN A 209 15.06 12.84 12.09
C ASN A 209 13.92 13.73 11.57
N VAL A 210 12.80 13.15 11.15
CA VAL A 210 11.61 13.88 10.72
C VAL A 210 10.39 13.15 11.25
N THR A 211 9.37 13.90 11.69
CA THR A 211 8.11 13.33 12.15
C THR A 211 7.33 12.75 10.97
N LEU A 212 7.12 11.45 11.00
CA LEU A 212 6.12 10.78 10.16
C LEU A 212 4.79 10.79 10.89
N LEU A 213 3.71 11.06 10.16
CA LEU A 213 2.37 11.21 10.75
C LEU A 213 1.28 10.39 10.05
N GLY A 214 1.64 9.66 8.99
CA GLY A 214 0.68 8.86 8.25
C GLY A 214 1.27 8.17 7.03
N ARG A 215 0.40 7.59 6.22
CA ARG A 215 0.74 6.96 4.95
C ARG A 215 -0.35 7.17 3.90
N VAL A 216 0.01 7.16 2.64
CA VAL A 216 -0.95 7.10 1.52
C VAL A 216 -1.45 5.66 1.40
N VAL A 217 -2.76 5.49 1.37
CA VAL A 217 -3.43 4.19 1.20
C VAL A 217 -4.08 4.03 -0.18
N SER A 218 -4.28 5.14 -0.91
CA SER A 218 -4.78 5.14 -2.29
C SER A 218 -4.36 6.43 -2.99
N GLY A 219 -4.12 6.38 -4.30
CA GLY A 219 -3.77 7.56 -5.10
C GLY A 219 -2.26 7.83 -5.18
N MET A 220 -1.39 6.89 -4.82
CA MET A 220 0.07 7.05 -4.96
C MET A 220 0.50 7.28 -6.42
N GLU A 221 -0.23 6.71 -7.38
CA GLU A 221 0.00 6.91 -8.81
C GLU A 221 -0.12 8.39 -9.21
N LEU A 222 -0.98 9.16 -8.55
CA LEU A 222 -1.15 10.59 -8.79
C LEU A 222 0.05 11.42 -8.33
N LEU A 223 0.71 10.97 -7.26
CA LEU A 223 1.88 11.64 -6.69
C LEU A 223 3.19 11.22 -7.39
N SER A 224 3.30 9.94 -7.72
CA SER A 224 4.52 9.39 -8.32
C SER A 224 4.78 9.88 -9.74
N VAL A 225 3.76 10.34 -10.47
CA VAL A 225 3.88 10.88 -11.83
C VAL A 225 4.16 12.39 -11.88
N MET A 226 4.27 13.07 -10.73
CA MET A 226 4.53 14.51 -10.70
C MET A 226 5.81 14.85 -11.48
N PRO A 227 5.79 15.89 -12.32
CA PRO A 227 7.00 16.37 -12.99
C PRO A 227 8.10 16.63 -11.97
N ARG A 228 9.31 16.18 -12.26
CA ARG A 228 10.45 16.40 -11.35
C ARG A 228 10.90 17.85 -11.40
N GLY A 229 11.14 18.45 -10.23
CA GLY A 229 11.68 19.79 -10.13
C GLY A 229 13.14 19.83 -10.55
N THR A 230 13.54 20.90 -11.22
CA THR A 230 14.90 21.12 -11.73
C THR A 230 15.75 21.98 -10.79
N GLY A 231 15.13 22.67 -9.87
CA GLY A 231 15.82 23.47 -8.86
C GLY A 231 16.46 22.64 -7.73
N PRO A 232 17.20 23.29 -6.84
CA PRO A 232 17.84 22.62 -5.70
C PRO A 232 16.84 21.76 -4.91
N LEU A 233 17.26 20.55 -4.53
CA LEU A 233 16.44 19.58 -3.80
C LEU A 233 15.14 19.18 -4.52
N GLY A 234 15.06 19.34 -5.84
CA GLY A 234 13.87 19.04 -6.63
C GLY A 234 12.73 20.05 -6.45
N ARG A 235 13.03 21.27 -6.02
CA ARG A 235 12.04 22.36 -5.98
C ARG A 235 11.68 22.81 -7.40
N TYR A 236 10.43 23.23 -7.57
CA TYR A 236 10.01 23.89 -8.80
C TYR A 236 10.53 25.35 -8.77
N GLU A 237 11.13 25.78 -9.87
CA GLU A 237 11.79 27.08 -9.94
C GLU A 237 10.82 28.23 -10.26
N ARG A 238 9.66 27.89 -10.82
CA ARG A 238 8.71 28.90 -11.28
C ARG A 238 7.28 28.54 -10.85
N PRO A 239 6.45 29.51 -10.46
CA PRO A 239 5.05 29.28 -10.05
C PRO A 239 4.22 28.49 -11.07
N GLN A 240 4.52 28.63 -12.38
CA GLN A 240 3.83 27.91 -13.45
C GLN A 240 4.06 26.38 -13.42
N GLN A 241 5.08 25.92 -12.69
CA GLN A 241 5.37 24.50 -12.49
C GLN A 241 4.63 23.93 -11.28
N TYR A 242 4.11 24.78 -10.40
CA TYR A 242 3.39 24.34 -9.20
C TYR A 242 2.13 23.58 -9.60
N VAL A 243 1.87 22.47 -8.91
CA VAL A 243 0.66 21.68 -9.11
C VAL A 243 -0.34 22.04 -8.00
N PRO A 244 -1.43 22.73 -8.32
CA PRO A 244 -2.39 23.19 -7.31
C PRO A 244 -3.05 22.03 -6.58
N LEU A 245 -3.21 22.18 -5.27
CA LEU A 245 -4.12 21.39 -4.46
C LEU A 245 -5.51 22.01 -4.54
N THR A 246 -6.52 21.21 -4.85
CA THR A 246 -7.91 21.68 -4.78
C THR A 246 -8.31 21.85 -3.32
N SER A 247 -8.04 20.85 -2.49
CA SER A 247 -8.31 20.89 -1.05
C SER A 247 -7.64 19.74 -0.31
N LEU A 248 -7.54 19.88 1.02
CA LEU A 248 -7.27 18.76 1.94
C LEU A 248 -8.40 18.72 2.96
N ARG A 249 -9.09 17.59 3.11
CA ARG A 249 -10.26 17.42 3.97
C ARG A 249 -10.11 16.23 4.89
N VAL A 250 -10.63 16.37 6.11
CA VAL A 250 -10.81 15.22 7.01
C VAL A 250 -12.01 14.41 6.51
N ALA A 251 -11.86 13.11 6.39
CA ALA A 251 -12.89 12.26 5.81
C ALA A 251 -14.19 12.25 6.64
N SER A 252 -14.11 12.42 7.97
CA SER A 252 -15.28 12.55 8.82
C SER A 252 -16.14 13.78 8.49
N ASP A 253 -15.53 14.84 7.98
CA ASP A 253 -16.20 16.11 7.66
C ASP A 253 -16.79 16.10 6.23
N VAL A 254 -16.52 15.03 5.46
CA VAL A 254 -17.08 14.82 4.12
C VAL A 254 -18.36 13.97 4.24
N PRO A 255 -19.46 14.31 3.51
CA PRO A 255 -20.67 13.51 3.50
C PRO A 255 -20.40 12.03 3.24
N ALA A 256 -21.05 11.13 3.97
CA ALA A 256 -20.81 9.68 3.90
C ALA A 256 -20.87 9.12 2.46
N ALA A 257 -21.81 9.63 1.64
CA ALA A 257 -21.96 9.20 0.25
C ALA A 257 -20.78 9.61 -0.66
N GLN A 258 -19.94 10.53 -0.23
CA GLN A 258 -18.75 11.01 -0.97
C GLN A 258 -17.44 10.44 -0.42
N ARG A 259 -17.51 9.64 0.65
CA ARG A 259 -16.33 9.01 1.25
C ARG A 259 -15.84 7.86 0.37
N THR A 260 -14.52 7.71 0.34
CA THR A 260 -13.89 6.56 -0.28
C THR A 260 -13.86 5.43 0.74
N ASN A 261 -14.63 4.37 0.48
CA ASN A 261 -14.72 3.22 1.37
C ASN A 261 -13.55 2.27 1.08
N LEU A 262 -12.56 2.28 1.96
CA LEU A 262 -11.40 1.41 1.89
C LEU A 262 -11.28 0.59 3.15
N GLU A 263 -10.77 -0.63 2.99
CA GLU A 263 -10.31 -1.50 4.07
C GLU A 263 -8.84 -1.82 3.90
N VAL A 264 -8.17 -1.95 5.02
CA VAL A 264 -6.75 -2.31 5.12
C VAL A 264 -6.64 -3.68 5.76
N LEU A 265 -5.74 -4.52 5.25
CA LEU A 265 -5.46 -5.83 5.84
C LEU A 265 -4.83 -5.62 7.23
N ARG A 266 -5.42 -6.21 8.24
CA ARG A 266 -4.92 -6.19 9.62
C ARG A 266 -3.61 -6.97 9.70
N THR A 267 -2.59 -6.35 10.26
CA THR A 267 -1.25 -6.95 10.35
C THR A 267 -1.07 -7.91 11.54
N ASP A 268 -2.05 -7.97 12.43
CA ASP A 268 -2.08 -8.85 13.61
C ASP A 268 -2.81 -10.18 13.39
N THR A 269 -3.10 -10.55 12.12
CA THR A 269 -3.86 -11.76 11.77
C THR A 269 -2.98 -12.87 11.22
N PRO A 270 -3.40 -14.14 11.33
CA PRO A 270 -2.73 -15.25 10.65
C PRO A 270 -2.66 -15.07 9.13
N THR A 271 -3.67 -14.44 8.52
CA THR A 271 -3.72 -14.12 7.09
C THR A 271 -2.57 -13.19 6.70
N PHE A 272 -2.30 -12.15 7.50
CA PHE A 272 -1.16 -11.28 7.25
C PHE A 272 0.19 -12.00 7.42
N LEU A 273 0.34 -12.85 8.42
CA LEU A 273 1.57 -13.63 8.61
C LEU A 273 1.83 -14.58 7.43
N ALA A 274 0.79 -15.22 6.91
CA ALA A 274 0.88 -16.04 5.71
C ALA A 274 1.24 -15.19 4.47
N TYR A 275 0.61 -14.02 4.32
CA TYR A 275 0.93 -13.07 3.27
C TYR A 275 2.38 -12.60 3.34
N LEU A 276 2.87 -12.26 4.55
CA LEU A 276 4.26 -11.89 4.79
C LEU A 276 5.22 -12.99 4.36
N GLU A 277 4.94 -14.25 4.75
CA GLU A 277 5.76 -15.39 4.36
C GLU A 277 5.76 -15.60 2.84
N ALA A 278 4.62 -15.44 2.17
CA ALA A 278 4.54 -15.52 0.72
C ALA A 278 5.31 -14.38 0.02
N ARG A 279 5.48 -13.23 0.67
CA ARG A 279 6.33 -12.12 0.18
C ARG A 279 7.82 -12.41 0.38
N ARG A 280 8.18 -13.08 1.45
CA ARG A 280 9.56 -13.50 1.75
C ARG A 280 10.04 -14.59 0.81
N ASN A 281 9.16 -15.58 0.55
CA ASN A 281 9.43 -16.77 -0.23
C ASN A 281 8.43 -16.87 -1.38
N ARG A 282 8.67 -16.12 -2.44
CA ARG A 282 7.79 -16.13 -3.61
C ARG A 282 7.91 -17.43 -4.38
N HIS A 283 6.75 -18.06 -4.64
CA HIS A 283 6.65 -19.38 -5.29
C HIS A 283 5.85 -19.32 -6.59
N GLU A 284 5.47 -18.14 -7.07
CA GLU A 284 4.84 -17.99 -8.38
C GLU A 284 5.83 -18.47 -9.45
N GLU A 285 5.33 -19.04 -10.53
CA GLU A 285 6.15 -19.68 -11.58
C GLU A 285 7.27 -18.78 -12.13
N TRP A 286 7.05 -17.48 -12.13
CA TRP A 286 8.03 -16.50 -12.59
C TRP A 286 9.28 -16.45 -11.70
N PHE A 287 9.16 -16.68 -10.39
CA PHE A 287 10.28 -16.65 -9.44
C PHE A 287 11.00 -17.99 -9.43
N LYS A 288 12.27 -17.98 -9.79
CA LYS A 288 13.11 -19.20 -9.85
C LYS A 288 13.96 -19.41 -8.61
N VAL A 289 14.26 -18.33 -7.88
CA VAL A 289 15.05 -18.36 -6.65
C VAL A 289 14.31 -17.56 -5.58
N PRO A 290 13.71 -18.20 -4.59
CA PRO A 290 13.11 -17.52 -3.44
C PRO A 290 14.18 -16.74 -2.67
N ALA A 291 13.90 -15.51 -2.28
CA ALA A 291 14.85 -14.66 -1.56
C ALA A 291 15.09 -15.13 -0.11
N GLY A 292 14.10 -15.76 0.51
CA GLY A 292 14.15 -16.23 1.91
C GLY A 292 14.04 -15.10 2.95
N ARG A 293 13.97 -13.85 2.51
CA ARG A 293 13.85 -12.66 3.37
C ARG A 293 13.20 -11.51 2.61
N VAL A 294 12.72 -10.50 3.35
CA VAL A 294 12.13 -9.29 2.78
C VAL A 294 12.48 -8.08 3.65
N ASP A 295 12.73 -6.94 3.02
CA ASP A 295 12.87 -5.65 3.70
C ASP A 295 11.47 -5.13 4.12
N ILE A 296 11.41 -4.43 5.25
CA ILE A 296 10.14 -3.88 5.80
C ILE A 296 9.40 -3.01 4.78
N CYS A 297 10.11 -2.21 4.00
CA CYS A 297 9.52 -1.35 2.99
C CYS A 297 9.08 -2.10 1.71
N ASN A 298 9.45 -3.38 1.57
CA ASN A 298 9.03 -4.26 0.47
C ASN A 298 7.82 -5.14 0.83
N VAL A 299 7.20 -4.90 1.99
CA VAL A 299 5.94 -5.55 2.41
C VAL A 299 4.82 -4.51 2.35
N PRO A 300 4.22 -4.24 1.18
CA PRO A 300 3.06 -3.35 1.11
C PRO A 300 1.90 -3.98 1.87
N VAL A 301 1.31 -3.23 2.80
CA VAL A 301 0.09 -3.67 3.48
C VAL A 301 -1.09 -3.52 2.52
N PRO A 302 -1.81 -4.61 2.18
CA PRO A 302 -2.89 -4.58 1.20
C PRO A 302 -4.03 -3.64 1.60
N VAL A 303 -4.56 -2.94 0.61
CA VAL A 303 -5.75 -2.08 0.71
C VAL A 303 -6.74 -2.54 -0.35
N ARG A 304 -8.02 -2.55 -0.02
CA ARG A 304 -9.10 -2.87 -0.98
C ARG A 304 -10.24 -1.85 -0.90
N ALA A 305 -10.89 -1.64 -2.03
CA ALA A 305 -12.16 -0.92 -2.05
C ALA A 305 -13.28 -1.84 -1.55
N VAL A 306 -14.14 -1.32 -0.69
CA VAL A 306 -15.38 -1.99 -0.29
C VAL A 306 -16.47 -1.57 -1.27
N ALA A 307 -17.13 -2.55 -1.91
CA ALA A 307 -18.30 -2.27 -2.71
C ALA A 307 -19.33 -1.54 -1.83
N SER A 308 -19.77 -0.38 -2.27
CA SER A 308 -20.91 0.32 -1.65
C SER A 308 -22.06 -0.68 -1.66
N GLY A 309 -22.47 -1.19 -0.50
CA GLY A 309 -23.55 -2.16 -0.40
C GLY A 309 -24.76 -1.57 -1.09
N GLY A 310 -25.12 -2.10 -2.26
CA GLY A 310 -26.39 -1.85 -2.86
C GLY A 310 -27.42 -2.36 -1.88
N SER A 311 -28.16 -1.45 -1.24
CA SER A 311 -29.36 -1.79 -0.53
C SER A 311 -30.28 -2.51 -1.52
N THR A 312 -30.27 -3.84 -1.48
CA THR A 312 -31.38 -4.61 -2.06
C THR A 312 -32.62 -4.19 -1.28
N ARG A 313 -33.44 -3.36 -1.91
CA ARG A 313 -34.83 -3.13 -1.51
C ARG A 313 -35.68 -4.34 -1.91
#